data_07bc8dee9ddfc08c37940bb42fbf9235
#
_entry.id   07bc8dee9ddfc08c37940bb42fbf9235
#
_cell.length_a   1.000
_cell.length_b   1.000
_cell.length_c   1.000
_cell.angle_alpha   90.00
_cell.angle_beta   90.00
_cell.angle_gamma   90.00
#
_symmetry.space_group_name_H-M   'P 1'
#
loop_
_entity.id
_entity.type
_entity.pdbx_description
1 polymer ?
#
loop_
_entity_poly.entity_id
_entity_poly.type
_entity_poly.pdbx_seq_one_letter_code
_entity_poly.pdbx_strand_id
1 'polypeptide(L)'
;APCPRFDAAHRPSAPRRIKPWAWGVASALLLALLLAQTAYFLRDALVSRLPQTRPAFEQACAVLGCALSLPKNLALLQVVGSDLQTEARGRLRLGLTLGNRASHAQAWPVLVLTLTDQRNRPLARRSFAPSEYLGDARRIAAGIPPRSEQVLSLPLAVNDLAPMGFDLQLVY
;
A
#
# COMPACT_ATOMS: atom_id res chain seq x y z
N ALA A 1 -70.06 31.17 37.16
CA ALA A 1 -68.93 31.01 36.27
C ALA A 1 -68.48 29.52 36.33
N PRO A 2 -68.47 28.77 35.21
CA PRO A 2 -68.05 27.37 35.19
C PRO A 2 -66.52 27.29 35.13
N CYS A 3 -65.91 26.47 36.00
CA CYS A 3 -64.48 26.13 35.99
C CYS A 3 -64.14 25.31 34.77
N PRO A 4 -62.99 25.59 34.07
CA PRO A 4 -62.54 24.78 32.99
C PRO A 4 -62.05 23.43 33.49
N ARG A 5 -62.61 22.33 32.93
CA ARG A 5 -62.10 20.97 33.09
C ARG A 5 -60.79 20.84 32.33
N PHE A 6 -59.72 20.59 33.02
CA PHE A 6 -58.49 20.11 32.42
C PHE A 6 -58.64 18.65 32.07
N ASP A 7 -58.77 18.32 30.79
CA ASP A 7 -58.70 16.97 30.27
C ASP A 7 -57.27 16.42 30.41
N ALA A 8 -57.03 15.66 31.46
CA ALA A 8 -55.81 14.93 31.68
C ALA A 8 -55.82 13.64 30.83
N ALA A 9 -55.62 13.79 29.54
CA ALA A 9 -55.56 12.62 28.62
C ALA A 9 -54.28 12.63 27.78
N HIS A 10 -53.13 12.76 28.43
CA HIS A 10 -51.89 12.28 27.84
C HIS A 10 -51.27 11.22 28.79
N ARG A 11 -51.79 9.99 28.71
CA ARG A 11 -51.09 8.85 29.32
C ARG A 11 -49.85 8.58 28.48
N PRO A 12 -48.61 8.76 29.01
CA PRO A 12 -47.41 8.36 28.31
C PRO A 12 -47.52 6.85 28.07
N SER A 13 -47.39 6.41 26.81
CA SER A 13 -47.32 5.01 26.45
C SER A 13 -46.17 4.37 27.21
N ALA A 14 -46.49 3.31 27.96
CA ALA A 14 -45.49 2.59 28.76
C ALA A 14 -44.32 2.16 27.84
N PRO A 15 -43.04 2.40 28.24
CA PRO A 15 -41.91 2.01 27.42
C PRO A 15 -41.96 0.49 27.18
N ARG A 16 -41.94 0.09 25.92
CA ARG A 16 -41.92 -1.31 25.50
C ARG A 16 -40.67 -1.96 26.11
N ARG A 17 -40.85 -2.78 27.13
CA ARG A 17 -39.73 -3.52 27.79
C ARG A 17 -39.13 -4.46 26.76
N ILE A 18 -38.00 -4.08 26.18
CA ILE A 18 -37.19 -4.93 25.30
C ILE A 18 -36.67 -6.09 26.16
N LYS A 19 -36.91 -7.32 25.72
CA LYS A 19 -36.48 -8.52 26.45
C LYS A 19 -34.95 -8.51 26.64
N PRO A 20 -34.41 -8.89 27.81
CA PRO A 20 -32.96 -8.78 28.09
C PRO A 20 -32.10 -9.58 27.10
N TRP A 21 -32.60 -10.67 26.52
CA TRP A 21 -31.87 -11.43 25.51
C TRP A 21 -31.66 -10.60 24.21
N ALA A 22 -32.55 -9.67 23.87
CA ALA A 22 -32.42 -8.82 22.69
C ALA A 22 -31.22 -7.86 22.82
N TRP A 23 -30.94 -7.40 24.04
CA TRP A 23 -29.73 -6.62 24.30
C TRP A 23 -28.45 -7.45 24.15
N GLY A 24 -28.48 -8.72 24.57
CA GLY A 24 -27.35 -9.64 24.38
C GLY A 24 -27.07 -9.90 22.89
N VAL A 25 -28.12 -10.16 22.10
CA VAL A 25 -28.00 -10.36 20.66
C VAL A 25 -27.50 -9.08 19.98
N ALA A 26 -28.04 -7.92 20.31
CA ALA A 26 -27.62 -6.65 19.76
C ALA A 26 -26.12 -6.36 20.05
N SER A 27 -25.70 -6.62 21.30
CA SER A 27 -24.29 -6.46 21.70
C SER A 27 -23.37 -7.42 20.95
N ALA A 28 -23.77 -8.68 20.77
CA ALA A 28 -23.01 -9.67 20.03
C ALA A 28 -22.88 -9.29 18.54
N LEU A 29 -23.95 -8.79 17.93
CA LEU A 29 -23.94 -8.31 16.55
C LEU A 29 -23.04 -7.08 16.39
N LEU A 30 -23.09 -6.13 17.32
CA LEU A 30 -22.20 -4.95 17.28
C LEU A 30 -20.74 -5.35 17.43
N LEU A 31 -20.44 -6.29 18.33
CA LEU A 31 -19.09 -6.80 18.49
C LEU A 31 -18.58 -7.51 17.23
N ALA A 32 -19.42 -8.36 16.63
CA ALA A 32 -19.07 -9.03 15.36
C ALA A 32 -18.85 -8.03 14.23
N LEU A 33 -19.68 -6.99 14.15
CA LEU A 33 -19.51 -5.91 13.16
C LEU A 33 -18.22 -5.14 13.41
N LEU A 34 -17.91 -4.82 14.66
CA LEU A 34 -16.65 -4.12 15.02
C LEU A 34 -15.43 -4.95 14.64
N LEU A 35 -15.45 -6.27 14.93
CA LEU A 35 -14.36 -7.17 14.55
C LEU A 35 -14.21 -7.27 13.02
N ALA A 36 -15.31 -7.35 12.29
CA ALA A 36 -15.29 -7.37 10.83
C ALA A 36 -14.74 -6.06 10.24
N GLN A 37 -15.14 -4.91 10.78
CA GLN A 37 -14.61 -3.61 10.40
C GLN A 37 -13.11 -3.51 10.69
N THR A 38 -12.68 -3.93 11.88
CA THR A 38 -11.26 -3.92 12.25
C THR A 38 -10.44 -4.82 11.33
N ALA A 39 -10.92 -6.01 11.01
CA ALA A 39 -10.26 -6.91 10.07
C ALA A 39 -10.18 -6.31 8.66
N TYR A 40 -11.24 -5.63 8.21
CA TYR A 40 -11.26 -4.96 6.90
C TYR A 40 -10.27 -3.81 6.82
N PHE A 41 -10.22 -2.93 7.81
CA PHE A 41 -9.30 -1.77 7.81
C PHE A 41 -7.84 -2.16 8.06
N LEU A 42 -7.60 -3.18 8.87
CA LEU A 42 -6.25 -3.68 9.21
C LEU A 42 -5.80 -4.86 8.34
N ARG A 43 -6.52 -5.17 7.26
CA ARG A 43 -6.23 -6.35 6.40
C ARG A 43 -4.78 -6.40 5.92
N ASP A 44 -4.23 -5.28 5.46
CA ASP A 44 -2.86 -5.21 4.96
C ASP A 44 -1.84 -5.43 6.09
N ALA A 45 -2.09 -4.89 7.28
CA ALA A 45 -1.25 -5.09 8.45
C ALA A 45 -1.35 -6.53 8.99
N LEU A 46 -2.53 -7.13 8.96
CA LEU A 46 -2.75 -8.52 9.37
C LEU A 46 -2.04 -9.49 8.43
N VAL A 47 -2.19 -9.31 7.11
CA VAL A 47 -1.56 -10.18 6.11
C VAL A 47 -0.04 -10.01 6.12
N SER A 48 0.50 -8.83 6.40
CA SER A 48 1.95 -8.62 6.51
C SER A 48 2.56 -9.30 7.74
N ARG A 49 1.81 -9.39 8.84
CA ARG A 49 2.26 -10.06 10.08
C ARG A 49 2.01 -11.56 10.10
N LEU A 50 0.93 -12.01 9.46
CA LEU A 50 0.48 -13.39 9.43
C LEU A 50 0.31 -13.84 7.96
N PRO A 51 1.40 -14.14 7.24
CA PRO A 51 1.34 -14.49 5.81
C PRO A 51 0.48 -15.72 5.51
N GLN A 52 0.25 -16.58 6.49
CA GLN A 52 -0.63 -17.75 6.38
C GLN A 52 -2.11 -17.38 6.18
N THR A 53 -2.52 -16.19 6.59
CA THR A 53 -3.92 -15.71 6.44
C THR A 53 -4.21 -15.14 5.05
N ARG A 54 -3.17 -14.91 4.25
CA ARG A 54 -3.29 -14.28 2.93
C ARG A 54 -4.31 -14.95 2.01
N PRO A 55 -4.32 -16.30 1.82
CA PRO A 55 -5.27 -16.94 0.92
C PRO A 55 -6.73 -16.73 1.34
N ALA A 56 -7.00 -16.70 2.65
CA ALA A 56 -8.34 -16.44 3.16
C ALA A 56 -8.80 -14.99 2.88
N PHE A 57 -7.89 -14.02 3.04
CA PHE A 57 -8.18 -12.63 2.72
C PHE A 57 -8.33 -12.39 1.21
N GLU A 58 -7.54 -13.06 0.37
CA GLU A 58 -7.67 -12.99 -1.08
C GLU A 58 -9.03 -13.50 -1.55
N GLN A 59 -9.51 -14.62 -1.00
CA GLN A 59 -10.84 -15.15 -1.31
C GLN A 59 -11.95 -14.20 -0.83
N ALA A 60 -11.85 -13.67 0.39
CA ALA A 60 -12.80 -12.70 0.91
C ALA A 60 -12.82 -11.41 0.06
N CYS A 61 -11.66 -10.91 -0.34
CA CYS A 61 -11.56 -9.73 -1.19
C CYS A 61 -12.08 -9.97 -2.62
N ALA A 62 -11.94 -11.17 -3.16
CA ALA A 62 -12.52 -11.52 -4.46
C ALA A 62 -14.05 -11.41 -4.45
N VAL A 63 -14.70 -11.79 -3.33
CA VAL A 63 -16.16 -11.69 -3.16
C VAL A 63 -16.60 -10.25 -2.87
N LEU A 64 -15.83 -9.51 -2.06
CA LEU A 64 -16.15 -8.15 -1.63
C LEU A 64 -15.68 -7.05 -2.61
N GLY A 65 -15.01 -7.43 -3.70
CA GLY A 65 -14.47 -6.47 -4.68
C GLY A 65 -13.35 -5.59 -4.13
N CYS A 66 -12.63 -6.03 -3.07
CA CYS A 66 -11.49 -5.30 -2.54
C CYS A 66 -10.17 -5.84 -3.11
N ALA A 67 -9.14 -4.99 -3.19
CA ALA A 67 -7.79 -5.39 -3.53
C ALA A 67 -6.92 -5.42 -2.26
N LEU A 68 -6.11 -6.48 -2.11
CA LEU A 68 -5.05 -6.50 -1.11
C LEU A 68 -3.83 -5.77 -1.67
N SER A 69 -3.29 -4.88 -0.86
CA SER A 69 -2.01 -4.25 -1.18
C SER A 69 -0.88 -5.27 -1.09
N LEU A 70 0.07 -5.19 -2.01
CA LEU A 70 1.26 -6.02 -1.93
C LEU A 70 2.11 -5.60 -0.71
N PRO A 71 2.72 -6.56 -0.02
CA PRO A 71 3.62 -6.27 1.08
C PRO A 71 4.76 -5.34 0.66
N LYS A 72 5.14 -4.43 1.56
CA LYS A 72 6.19 -3.43 1.37
C LYS A 72 7.27 -3.67 2.43
N ASN A 73 8.33 -4.38 2.08
CA ASN A 73 9.42 -4.66 3.01
C ASN A 73 10.77 -4.44 2.33
N LEU A 74 11.33 -3.25 2.53
CA LEU A 74 12.65 -2.89 1.96
C LEU A 74 13.78 -3.79 2.45
N ALA A 75 13.69 -4.35 3.65
CA ALA A 75 14.74 -5.24 4.18
C ALA A 75 14.90 -6.54 3.38
N LEU A 76 13.85 -6.94 2.65
CA LEU A 76 13.85 -8.12 1.78
C LEU A 76 14.02 -7.78 0.28
N LEU A 77 14.14 -6.48 -0.05
CA LEU A 77 14.54 -6.03 -1.39
C LEU A 77 16.00 -5.62 -1.39
N GLN A 78 16.68 -5.94 -2.46
CA GLN A 78 18.06 -5.51 -2.65
C GLN A 78 18.31 -5.02 -4.06
N VAL A 79 19.22 -4.08 -4.22
CA VAL A 79 19.83 -3.75 -5.50
C VAL A 79 20.98 -4.74 -5.71
N VAL A 80 20.81 -5.66 -6.66
CA VAL A 80 21.82 -6.66 -6.99
C VAL A 80 22.94 -6.04 -7.83
N GLY A 81 22.56 -5.14 -8.73
CA GLY A 81 23.49 -4.41 -9.57
C GLY A 81 22.83 -3.15 -10.11
N SER A 82 23.62 -2.12 -10.32
CA SER A 82 23.18 -0.90 -10.99
C SER A 82 24.34 -0.31 -11.79
N ASP A 83 24.03 0.18 -12.97
CA ASP A 83 24.96 0.87 -13.86
C ASP A 83 24.30 2.09 -14.50
N LEU A 84 25.11 3.11 -14.78
CA LEU A 84 24.67 4.33 -15.43
C LEU A 84 25.51 4.53 -16.70
N GLN A 85 24.88 4.39 -17.86
CA GLN A 85 25.52 4.50 -19.16
C GLN A 85 25.17 5.82 -19.82
N THR A 86 26.15 6.46 -20.45
CA THR A 86 25.91 7.64 -21.28
C THR A 86 25.67 7.17 -22.72
N GLU A 87 24.44 7.31 -23.21
CA GLU A 87 24.08 6.93 -24.58
C GLU A 87 24.41 8.04 -25.60
N ALA A 88 24.16 9.29 -25.20
CA ALA A 88 24.47 10.46 -26.01
C ALA A 88 24.58 11.70 -25.10
N ARG A 89 24.97 12.83 -25.67
CA ARG A 89 24.99 14.10 -24.93
C ARG A 89 23.59 14.40 -24.38
N GLY A 90 23.48 14.52 -23.03
CA GLY A 90 22.24 14.78 -22.34
C GLY A 90 21.30 13.57 -22.20
N ARG A 91 21.71 12.35 -22.58
CA ARG A 91 20.94 11.12 -22.41
C ARG A 91 21.74 10.07 -21.66
N LEU A 92 21.19 9.63 -20.54
CA LEU A 92 21.75 8.56 -19.74
C LEU A 92 20.77 7.40 -19.72
N ARG A 93 21.26 6.20 -19.49
CA ARG A 93 20.46 5.00 -19.24
C ARG A 93 20.90 4.42 -17.92
N LEU A 94 19.95 4.31 -16.99
CA LEU A 94 20.14 3.60 -15.73
C LEU A 94 19.73 2.14 -15.92
N GLY A 95 20.68 1.22 -15.83
CA GLY A 95 20.45 -0.20 -15.69
C GLY A 95 20.36 -0.54 -14.20
N LEU A 96 19.39 -1.39 -13.83
CA LEU A 96 19.14 -1.76 -12.45
C LEU A 96 18.63 -3.19 -12.37
N THR A 97 19.20 -3.99 -11.47
CA THR A 97 18.69 -5.31 -11.11
C THR A 97 18.20 -5.29 -9.67
N LEU A 98 16.88 -5.47 -9.51
CA LEU A 98 16.22 -5.58 -8.21
C LEU A 98 15.99 -7.06 -7.86
N GLY A 99 16.47 -7.49 -6.69
CA GLY A 99 16.25 -8.81 -6.14
C GLY A 99 15.19 -8.79 -5.02
N ASN A 100 14.21 -9.68 -5.10
CA ASN A 100 13.26 -9.95 -4.03
C ASN A 100 13.66 -11.23 -3.29
N ARG A 101 14.08 -11.11 -2.04
CA ARG A 101 14.45 -12.25 -1.17
C ARG A 101 13.26 -12.85 -0.42
N ALA A 102 12.10 -12.18 -0.44
CA ALA A 102 10.92 -12.68 0.23
C ALA A 102 10.38 -13.95 -0.45
N SER A 103 9.66 -14.77 0.31
CA SER A 103 8.92 -15.94 -0.19
C SER A 103 7.57 -15.59 -0.84
N HIS A 104 7.25 -14.29 -0.94
CA HIS A 104 6.02 -13.76 -1.51
C HIS A 104 6.32 -12.58 -2.43
N ALA A 105 5.37 -12.25 -3.30
CA ALA A 105 5.49 -11.06 -4.14
C ALA A 105 5.47 -9.79 -3.29
N GLN A 106 6.31 -8.81 -3.66
CA GLN A 106 6.38 -7.50 -3.00
C GLN A 106 5.99 -6.39 -3.96
N ALA A 107 5.50 -5.29 -3.41
CA ALA A 107 5.23 -4.09 -4.18
C ALA A 107 6.53 -3.55 -4.83
N TRP A 108 6.38 -2.91 -5.97
CA TRP A 108 7.49 -2.20 -6.60
C TRP A 108 7.82 -0.93 -5.80
N PRO A 109 9.09 -0.70 -5.45
CA PRO A 109 9.50 0.49 -4.71
C PRO A 109 9.56 1.73 -5.59
N VAL A 110 9.54 2.89 -4.97
CA VAL A 110 9.95 4.14 -5.63
C VAL A 110 11.47 4.17 -5.68
N LEU A 111 12.03 4.47 -6.84
CA LEU A 111 13.47 4.60 -7.05
C LEU A 111 13.86 6.07 -6.85
N VAL A 112 14.78 6.34 -5.95
CA VAL A 112 15.33 7.68 -5.75
C VAL A 112 16.77 7.69 -6.26
N LEU A 113 16.97 8.34 -7.39
CA LEU A 113 18.29 8.50 -8.02
C LEU A 113 18.87 9.86 -7.67
N THR A 114 20.09 9.86 -7.17
CA THR A 114 20.88 11.06 -6.95
C THR A 114 22.12 11.01 -7.82
N LEU A 115 22.29 11.96 -8.72
CA LEU A 115 23.48 12.13 -9.54
C LEU A 115 24.50 12.96 -8.77
N THR A 116 25.79 12.59 -8.84
CA THR A 116 26.86 13.24 -8.09
C THR A 116 28.01 13.69 -8.98
N ASP A 117 28.78 14.67 -8.51
CA ASP A 117 30.00 15.14 -9.12
C ASP A 117 31.22 14.30 -8.68
N GLN A 118 32.42 14.69 -9.15
CA GLN A 118 33.70 14.06 -8.77
C GLN A 118 34.01 14.10 -7.26
N ARG A 119 33.40 15.03 -6.53
CA ARG A 119 33.53 15.17 -5.07
C ARG A 119 32.42 14.58 -4.29
N ASN A 120 31.61 13.71 -4.95
CA ASN A 120 30.43 13.06 -4.38
C ASN A 120 29.34 14.04 -3.89
N ARG A 121 29.30 15.27 -4.41
CA ARG A 121 28.28 16.26 -4.10
C ARG A 121 27.06 16.04 -5.01
N PRO A 122 25.83 16.11 -4.47
CA PRO A 122 24.63 15.92 -5.26
C PRO A 122 24.47 17.06 -6.30
N LEU A 123 24.33 16.68 -7.57
CA LEU A 123 24.03 17.57 -8.68
C LEU A 123 22.52 17.64 -8.95
N ALA A 124 21.87 16.49 -8.94
CA ALA A 124 20.43 16.37 -9.16
C ALA A 124 19.89 15.16 -8.42
N ARG A 125 18.64 15.26 -7.96
CA ARG A 125 17.91 14.15 -7.32
C ARG A 125 16.52 14.06 -7.90
N ARG A 126 16.10 12.83 -8.26
CA ARG A 126 14.76 12.56 -8.77
C ARG A 126 14.24 11.23 -8.24
N SER A 127 12.95 11.19 -7.93
CA SER A 127 12.23 9.96 -7.60
C SER A 127 11.43 9.50 -8.83
N PHE A 128 11.40 8.18 -9.03
CA PHE A 128 10.67 7.52 -10.11
C PHE A 128 9.65 6.56 -9.51
N ALA A 129 8.39 6.79 -9.79
CA ALA A 129 7.32 5.89 -9.39
C ALA A 129 7.34 4.60 -10.24
N PRO A 130 6.79 3.48 -9.75
CA PRO A 130 6.68 2.24 -10.52
C PRO A 130 6.05 2.40 -11.91
N SER A 131 5.10 3.33 -12.06
CA SER A 131 4.47 3.65 -13.35
C SER A 131 5.45 4.27 -14.36
N GLU A 132 6.48 4.97 -13.90
CA GLU A 132 7.45 5.63 -14.77
C GLU A 132 8.50 4.66 -15.33
N TYR A 133 8.92 3.66 -14.54
CA TYR A 133 9.99 2.75 -14.96
C TYR A 133 9.49 1.38 -15.45
N LEU A 134 8.25 0.98 -15.16
CA LEU A 134 7.67 -0.28 -15.66
C LEU A 134 6.76 -0.04 -16.86
N GLY A 135 5.99 1.04 -16.87
CA GLY A 135 5.05 1.37 -17.95
C GLY A 135 3.87 0.38 -18.11
N ASP A 136 3.81 -0.68 -17.32
CA ASP A 136 2.81 -1.74 -17.39
C ASP A 136 2.07 -1.89 -16.06
N ALA A 137 0.79 -1.51 -16.05
CA ALA A 137 -0.06 -1.59 -14.86
C ALA A 137 -0.23 -3.03 -14.34
N ARG A 138 -0.20 -4.04 -15.22
CA ARG A 138 -0.33 -5.44 -14.82
C ARG A 138 0.90 -5.91 -14.06
N ARG A 139 2.11 -5.53 -14.52
CA ARG A 139 3.35 -5.82 -13.81
C ARG A 139 3.40 -5.13 -12.45
N ILE A 140 2.91 -3.89 -12.38
CA ILE A 140 2.82 -3.14 -11.12
C ILE A 140 1.89 -3.87 -10.14
N ALA A 141 0.71 -4.28 -10.59
CA ALA A 141 -0.27 -5.01 -9.77
C ALA A 141 0.23 -6.39 -9.32
N ALA A 142 0.96 -7.11 -10.18
CA ALA A 142 1.54 -8.40 -9.85
C ALA A 142 2.70 -8.30 -8.83
N GLY A 143 3.41 -7.16 -8.81
CA GLY A 143 4.58 -6.96 -7.97
C GLY A 143 5.84 -7.68 -8.45
N ILE A 144 6.88 -7.63 -7.62
CA ILE A 144 8.14 -8.34 -7.83
C ILE A 144 7.94 -9.79 -7.36
N PRO A 145 8.07 -10.81 -8.24
CA PRO A 145 7.86 -12.21 -7.87
C PRO A 145 8.74 -12.65 -6.70
N PRO A 146 8.33 -13.68 -5.95
CA PRO A 146 9.12 -14.19 -4.85
C PRO A 146 10.46 -14.78 -5.33
N ARG A 147 11.51 -14.55 -4.56
CA ARG A 147 12.87 -15.11 -4.80
C ARG A 147 13.35 -14.92 -6.24
N SER A 148 13.09 -13.77 -6.82
CA SER A 148 13.43 -13.46 -8.20
C SER A 148 14.20 -12.15 -8.32
N GLU A 149 14.92 -12.03 -9.41
CA GLU A 149 15.60 -10.82 -9.83
C GLU A 149 14.90 -10.23 -11.05
N GLN A 150 14.78 -8.91 -11.07
CA GLN A 150 14.12 -8.18 -12.14
C GLN A 150 15.07 -7.13 -12.70
N VAL A 151 15.36 -7.25 -13.98
CA VAL A 151 16.19 -6.28 -14.70
C VAL A 151 15.31 -5.15 -15.19
N LEU A 152 15.72 -3.93 -14.90
CA LEU A 152 15.04 -2.69 -15.26
C LEU A 152 15.98 -1.80 -16.04
N SER A 153 15.45 -1.06 -16.98
CA SER A 153 16.20 -0.06 -17.78
C SER A 153 15.39 1.21 -17.85
N LEU A 154 15.98 2.30 -17.37
CA LEU A 154 15.31 3.60 -17.29
C LEU A 154 16.08 4.63 -18.09
N PRO A 155 15.53 5.14 -19.21
CA PRO A 155 16.12 6.25 -19.93
C PRO A 155 15.95 7.56 -19.17
N LEU A 156 17.02 8.34 -19.07
CA LEU A 156 17.09 9.60 -18.36
C LEU A 156 17.54 10.71 -19.30
N ALA A 157 16.82 11.83 -19.28
CA ALA A 157 17.28 13.05 -19.93
C ALA A 157 17.87 13.98 -18.87
N VAL A 158 19.10 14.44 -19.10
CA VAL A 158 19.81 15.39 -18.23
C VAL A 158 20.26 16.58 -19.09
N ASN A 159 19.91 17.78 -18.64
CA ASN A 159 20.32 19.00 -19.33
C ASN A 159 21.57 19.56 -18.62
N ASP A 160 22.66 19.77 -19.38
CA ASP A 160 23.88 20.41 -18.95
C ASP A 160 24.54 19.85 -17.67
N LEU A 161 24.26 18.59 -17.33
CA LEU A 161 24.87 17.89 -16.22
C LEU A 161 25.87 16.85 -16.74
N ALA A 162 27.07 16.85 -16.15
CA ALA A 162 28.07 15.82 -16.38
C ALA A 162 28.28 15.02 -15.07
N PRO A 163 27.39 14.11 -14.74
CA PRO A 163 27.51 13.31 -13.53
C PRO A 163 28.70 12.36 -13.65
N MET A 164 29.45 12.23 -12.57
CA MET A 164 30.60 11.29 -12.48
C MET A 164 30.28 10.11 -11.59
N GLY A 165 29.19 10.18 -10.81
CA GLY A 165 28.69 9.11 -9.97
C GLY A 165 27.18 9.21 -9.78
N PHE A 166 26.61 8.18 -9.15
CA PHE A 166 25.20 8.17 -8.76
C PHE A 166 24.99 7.35 -7.49
N ASP A 167 23.95 7.68 -6.76
CA ASP A 167 23.42 6.93 -5.62
C ASP A 167 21.97 6.56 -5.90
N LEU A 168 21.60 5.32 -5.58
CA LEU A 168 20.26 4.79 -5.80
C LEU A 168 19.68 4.27 -4.50
N GLN A 169 18.55 4.84 -4.10
CA GLN A 169 17.83 4.47 -2.90
C GLN A 169 16.44 3.94 -3.25
N LEU A 170 16.01 2.90 -2.52
CA LEU A 170 14.66 2.35 -2.62
C LEU A 170 13.82 2.92 -1.47
N VAL A 171 12.59 3.38 -1.78
CA VAL A 171 11.63 3.86 -0.77
C VAL A 171 10.20 3.38 -1.09
N TYR A 172 9.32 3.42 -0.09
CA TYR A 172 7.88 3.16 -0.26
C TYR A 172 7.06 4.36 0.17
#